data_bd21bc87bc2d6927e0ee3fa4c96c6762
#
_entry.id   bd21bc87bc2d6927e0ee3fa4c96c6762
#
_cell.length_a   1.000
_cell.length_b   1.000
_cell.length_c   1.000
_cell.angle_alpha   90.00
_cell.angle_beta   90.00
_cell.angle_gamma   90.00
#
_symmetry.space_group_name_H-M   'P 1'
#
loop_
_entity.id
_entity.type
_entity.pdbx_description
1 polymer ?
#
loop_
_entity_poly.entity_id
_entity_poly.type
_entity_poly.pdbx_seq_one_letter_code
_entity_poly.pdbx_strand_id
1 'polypeptide(L)'
;MTKGLIEANKGILKKIFSEEFWFIVPQYQRPYVWQEENIQELIDDLYYAFENKQNSEYFLGALVLKRTTEKEFREYEILDGQQRLTNLCMMMAVIRDLIKKPQYKYTLSQMIYQEENELLKVPSRNRIKYNTRDKVKDFVKDYIIANGSTRKRDLVNYHEDTNISVSNMAKAISTMHTIFDNKENLEAFAVFLLNNVLFIYVSTDNTEDAFRLFTILNDRGIPLSNADILKSINIGEIGEEDLDEYSKHWEYLEEKYHKGFDRFLSFVRTILLKNKPSSNLLDEYEKNIYQKNILKKGKNTIDFLIELDGIYDKIIDLNDENLSNEYKNLVTIMKLGLHSDEWIPTVLSYFLKFEYYNLDEFIKKLEYKFIGDLMSNVSPSKRRENLNNIIQTIEIVSK
;
A
#
# COMPACT_ATOMS: atom_id res chain seq x y z
N MET A 1 -25.95 11.95 6.02
CA MET A 1 -24.57 11.50 6.28
C MET A 1 -24.53 11.06 7.72
N THR A 2 -24.53 9.75 7.97
CA THR A 2 -24.27 9.19 9.29
C THR A 2 -22.85 9.53 9.65
N LYS A 3 -22.63 10.21 10.79
CA LYS A 3 -21.29 10.43 11.33
C LYS A 3 -20.64 9.06 11.54
N GLY A 4 -19.53 8.78 10.85
CA GLY A 4 -18.75 7.58 11.06
C GLY A 4 -18.37 7.46 12.54
N LEU A 5 -18.60 6.30 13.14
CA LEU A 5 -18.25 6.04 14.52
C LEU A 5 -16.75 5.73 14.60
N ILE A 6 -15.97 6.64 15.19
CA ILE A 6 -14.56 6.39 15.48
C ILE A 6 -14.44 5.82 16.90
N GLU A 7 -13.90 4.61 17.00
CA GLU A 7 -13.61 3.97 18.30
C GLU A 7 -12.11 3.83 18.48
N ALA A 8 -11.58 4.23 19.63
CA ALA A 8 -10.18 4.04 20.01
C ALA A 8 -10.11 3.26 21.32
N ASN A 9 -9.44 2.12 21.27
CA ASN A 9 -9.37 1.21 22.42
C ASN A 9 -7.99 0.56 22.53
N LYS A 10 -7.68 0.09 23.74
CA LYS A 10 -6.52 -0.76 24.03
C LYS A 10 -6.90 -2.23 23.87
N GLY A 11 -6.07 -3.00 23.19
CA GLY A 11 -6.21 -4.44 23.07
C GLY A 11 -4.89 -5.18 23.35
N ILE A 12 -4.87 -6.05 24.36
CA ILE A 12 -3.75 -6.99 24.55
C ILE A 12 -3.79 -8.08 23.47
N LEU A 13 -2.64 -8.67 23.18
CA LEU A 13 -2.49 -9.57 22.03
C LEU A 13 -3.49 -10.72 22.05
N LYS A 14 -3.73 -11.37 23.20
CA LYS A 14 -4.73 -12.45 23.31
C LYS A 14 -6.17 -11.99 22.95
N LYS A 15 -6.50 -10.71 23.13
CA LYS A 15 -7.78 -10.15 22.73
C LYS A 15 -7.80 -9.82 21.25
N ILE A 16 -6.73 -9.23 20.73
CA ILE A 16 -6.58 -8.89 19.31
C ILE A 16 -6.68 -10.15 18.41
N PHE A 17 -6.13 -11.28 18.85
CA PHE A 17 -6.22 -12.56 18.12
C PHE A 17 -7.32 -13.49 18.67
N SER A 18 -8.41 -12.93 19.21
CA SER A 18 -9.60 -13.68 19.64
C SER A 18 -10.73 -13.67 18.60
N GLU A 19 -11.84 -14.29 18.93
CA GLU A 19 -13.06 -14.29 18.13
C GLU A 19 -13.73 -12.91 17.99
N GLU A 20 -13.33 -11.94 18.82
CA GLU A 20 -13.81 -10.56 18.70
C GLU A 20 -13.26 -9.83 17.47
N PHE A 21 -12.16 -10.32 16.90
CA PHE A 21 -11.49 -9.66 15.78
C PHE A 21 -11.20 -10.65 14.66
N TRP A 22 -11.67 -10.32 13.48
CA TRP A 22 -11.29 -10.97 12.23
C TRP A 22 -10.69 -9.95 11.29
N PHE A 23 -9.45 -10.18 10.93
CA PHE A 23 -8.71 -9.26 10.11
C PHE A 23 -8.71 -9.67 8.64
N ILE A 24 -8.84 -8.68 7.77
CA ILE A 24 -8.68 -8.82 6.33
C ILE A 24 -7.52 -7.93 5.92
N VAL A 25 -6.55 -8.50 5.24
CA VAL A 25 -5.55 -7.75 4.47
C VAL A 25 -6.14 -7.53 3.08
N PRO A 26 -6.57 -6.30 2.74
CA PRO A 26 -7.17 -6.02 1.43
C PRO A 26 -6.14 -6.14 0.31
N GLN A 27 -6.61 -6.29 -0.94
CA GLN A 27 -5.73 -6.40 -2.11
C GLN A 27 -4.89 -5.14 -2.37
N TYR A 28 -5.41 -3.98 -2.00
CA TYR A 28 -4.70 -2.71 -2.16
C TYR A 28 -3.55 -2.51 -1.19
N GLN A 29 -3.45 -3.33 -0.13
CA GLN A 29 -2.33 -3.25 0.80
C GLN A 29 -1.03 -3.72 0.13
N ARG A 30 0.05 -3.00 0.47
CA ARG A 30 1.39 -3.37 -0.01
C ARG A 30 1.74 -4.81 0.39
N PRO A 31 2.59 -5.48 -0.39
CA PRO A 31 3.12 -6.80 -0.04
C PRO A 31 3.74 -6.84 1.35
N TYR A 32 3.88 -8.03 1.92
CA TYR A 32 4.69 -8.21 3.12
C TYR A 32 6.17 -8.00 2.75
N VAL A 33 6.81 -6.96 3.36
CA VAL A 33 8.15 -6.48 2.96
C VAL A 33 9.18 -6.46 4.08
N TRP A 34 8.82 -6.87 5.31
CA TRP A 34 9.78 -6.91 6.42
C TRP A 34 10.91 -7.88 6.12
N GLN A 35 12.14 -7.44 6.42
CA GLN A 35 13.38 -8.17 6.25
C GLN A 35 13.86 -8.72 7.60
N GLU A 36 14.97 -9.44 7.58
CA GLU A 36 15.56 -10.09 8.75
C GLU A 36 15.84 -9.09 9.89
N GLU A 37 16.34 -7.91 9.57
CA GLU A 37 16.64 -6.87 10.57
C GLU A 37 15.38 -6.42 11.31
N ASN A 38 14.26 -6.24 10.62
CA ASN A 38 12.99 -5.84 11.24
C ASN A 38 12.45 -6.93 12.18
N ILE A 39 12.65 -8.20 11.80
CA ILE A 39 12.27 -9.37 12.62
C ILE A 39 13.12 -9.41 13.88
N GLN A 40 14.44 -9.25 13.72
CA GLN A 40 15.40 -9.26 14.83
C GLN A 40 15.08 -8.15 15.83
N GLU A 41 14.91 -6.91 15.35
CA GLU A 41 14.56 -5.76 16.19
C GLU A 41 13.27 -6.01 16.98
N LEU A 42 12.22 -6.50 16.32
CA LEU A 42 10.95 -6.79 16.99
C LEU A 42 11.13 -7.83 18.10
N ILE A 43 11.85 -8.92 17.83
CA ILE A 43 12.05 -10.00 18.80
C ILE A 43 12.93 -9.52 19.96
N ASP A 44 13.99 -8.77 19.68
CA ASP A 44 14.90 -8.24 20.69
C ASP A 44 14.18 -7.25 21.62
N ASP A 45 13.36 -6.37 21.09
CA ASP A 45 12.51 -5.45 21.85
C ASP A 45 11.53 -6.20 22.77
N LEU A 46 10.86 -7.22 22.24
CA LEU A 46 9.92 -8.03 23.02
C LEU A 46 10.62 -8.85 24.10
N TYR A 47 11.81 -9.42 23.80
CA TYR A 47 12.61 -10.14 24.79
C TYR A 47 13.17 -9.21 25.86
N TYR A 48 13.67 -8.03 25.47
CA TYR A 48 14.10 -7.03 26.43
C TYR A 48 12.97 -6.64 27.40
N ALA A 49 11.75 -6.46 26.89
CA ALA A 49 10.59 -6.17 27.73
C ALA A 49 10.22 -7.36 28.63
N PHE A 50 10.28 -8.58 28.10
CA PHE A 50 10.05 -9.82 28.84
C PHE A 50 11.05 -9.99 30.00
N GLU A 51 12.33 -9.78 29.76
CA GLU A 51 13.38 -9.97 30.77
C GLU A 51 13.40 -8.86 31.83
N ASN A 52 13.17 -7.62 31.43
CA ASN A 52 13.36 -6.45 32.30
C ASN A 52 12.06 -5.82 32.84
N LYS A 53 10.90 -6.16 32.25
CA LYS A 53 9.61 -5.51 32.56
C LYS A 53 8.45 -6.51 32.58
N GLN A 54 8.65 -7.72 33.12
CA GLN A 54 7.67 -8.82 33.08
C GLN A 54 6.25 -8.47 33.56
N ASN A 55 6.14 -7.56 34.54
CA ASN A 55 4.85 -7.13 35.12
C ASN A 55 4.29 -5.87 34.46
N SER A 56 4.95 -5.34 33.44
CA SER A 56 4.53 -4.12 32.74
C SER A 56 3.93 -4.47 31.37
N GLU A 57 3.04 -3.61 30.93
CA GLU A 57 2.52 -3.67 29.59
C GLU A 57 3.54 -3.14 28.59
N TYR A 58 3.66 -3.81 27.46
CA TYR A 58 4.51 -3.39 26.33
C TYR A 58 3.65 -2.90 25.17
N PHE A 59 3.76 -1.62 24.87
CA PHE A 59 3.04 -1.02 23.75
C PHE A 59 3.78 -1.26 22.43
N LEU A 60 3.16 -2.03 21.53
CA LEU A 60 3.75 -2.40 20.24
C LEU A 60 3.39 -1.41 19.10
N GLY A 61 2.44 -0.53 19.33
CA GLY A 61 2.05 0.49 18.36
C GLY A 61 0.54 0.58 18.15
N ALA A 62 0.15 1.39 17.18
CA ALA A 62 -1.24 1.55 16.80
C ALA A 62 -1.64 0.63 15.64
N LEU A 63 -2.92 0.25 15.60
CA LEU A 63 -3.59 -0.36 14.46
C LEU A 63 -4.66 0.59 13.96
N VAL A 64 -4.77 0.76 12.65
CA VAL A 64 -5.88 1.48 12.02
C VAL A 64 -6.73 0.49 11.25
N LEU A 65 -7.99 0.41 11.63
CA LEU A 65 -8.90 -0.63 11.20
C LEU A 65 -10.17 0.01 10.60
N LYS A 66 -10.65 -0.56 9.49
CA LYS A 66 -11.95 -0.22 8.93
C LYS A 66 -12.91 -1.38 9.16
N ARG A 67 -14.04 -1.12 9.79
CA ARG A 67 -15.09 -2.12 9.97
C ARG A 67 -15.78 -2.37 8.62
N THR A 68 -15.89 -3.64 8.19
CA THR A 68 -16.42 -3.97 6.86
C THR A 68 -17.90 -4.25 6.84
N THR A 69 -18.47 -4.79 7.91
CA THR A 69 -19.89 -5.16 7.97
C THR A 69 -20.44 -5.16 9.40
N GLU A 70 -21.74 -4.96 9.53
CA GLU A 70 -22.50 -5.17 10.77
C GLU A 70 -22.87 -6.66 10.98
N LYS A 71 -21.98 -7.58 10.68
CA LYS A 71 -22.21 -9.00 10.94
C LYS A 71 -22.03 -9.32 12.41
N GLU A 72 -22.59 -10.44 12.84
CA GLU A 72 -22.50 -10.99 14.21
C GLU A 72 -21.05 -11.03 14.74
N PHE A 73 -20.08 -11.17 13.85
CA PHE A 73 -18.66 -11.14 14.14
C PHE A 73 -18.02 -9.90 13.54
N ARG A 74 -17.13 -9.23 14.31
CA ARG A 74 -16.48 -8.00 13.90
C ARG A 74 -15.36 -8.28 12.89
N GLU A 75 -15.59 -7.96 11.64
CA GLU A 75 -14.57 -7.99 10.57
C GLU A 75 -13.94 -6.62 10.36
N TYR A 76 -12.64 -6.61 10.22
CA TYR A 76 -11.87 -5.38 10.04
C TYR A 76 -10.89 -5.51 8.87
N GLU A 77 -10.96 -4.59 7.92
CA GLU A 77 -9.85 -4.34 7.00
C GLU A 77 -8.72 -3.64 7.73
N ILE A 78 -7.49 -4.15 7.58
CA ILE A 78 -6.30 -3.53 8.16
C ILE A 78 -5.84 -2.42 7.23
N LEU A 79 -5.86 -1.16 7.70
CA LEU A 79 -5.26 -0.05 6.98
C LEU A 79 -3.83 0.21 7.45
N ASP A 80 -3.57 0.11 8.75
CA ASP A 80 -2.21 0.13 9.30
C ASP A 80 -2.00 -0.98 10.33
N GLY A 81 -0.76 -1.46 10.39
CA GLY A 81 -0.32 -2.54 11.30
C GLY A 81 -0.27 -3.92 10.66
N GLN A 82 -0.52 -4.05 9.34
CA GLN A 82 -0.48 -5.33 8.62
C GLN A 82 0.83 -6.09 8.86
N GLN A 83 1.98 -5.44 8.66
CA GLN A 83 3.30 -6.06 8.80
C GLN A 83 3.49 -6.63 10.23
N ARG A 84 3.13 -5.84 11.24
CA ARG A 84 3.21 -6.23 12.65
C ARG A 84 2.29 -7.40 12.99
N LEU A 85 1.01 -7.35 12.59
CA LEU A 85 0.06 -8.44 12.83
C LEU A 85 0.48 -9.72 12.11
N THR A 86 0.97 -9.63 10.87
CA THR A 86 1.50 -10.78 10.11
C THR A 86 2.71 -11.39 10.83
N ASN A 87 3.65 -10.57 11.32
CA ASN A 87 4.81 -11.06 12.08
C ASN A 87 4.41 -11.74 13.37
N LEU A 88 3.49 -11.17 14.13
CA LEU A 88 3.01 -11.80 15.36
C LEU A 88 2.30 -13.12 15.08
N CYS A 89 1.54 -13.22 13.99
CA CYS A 89 0.92 -14.47 13.57
C CYS A 89 1.97 -15.54 13.25
N MET A 90 3.00 -15.21 12.47
CA MET A 90 4.13 -16.10 12.19
C MET A 90 4.92 -16.47 13.45
N MET A 91 5.18 -15.49 14.33
CA MET A 91 5.87 -15.70 15.60
C MET A 91 5.11 -16.68 16.50
N MET A 92 3.79 -16.53 16.63
CA MET A 92 2.96 -17.48 17.37
C MET A 92 2.98 -18.88 16.75
N ALA A 93 3.03 -18.99 15.41
CA ALA A 93 3.15 -20.27 14.72
C ALA A 93 4.50 -20.95 14.99
N VAL A 94 5.59 -20.20 14.91
CA VAL A 94 6.94 -20.71 15.23
C VAL A 94 7.05 -21.15 16.68
N ILE A 95 6.61 -20.29 17.63
CA ILE A 95 6.59 -20.65 19.06
C ILE A 95 5.73 -21.88 19.30
N ARG A 96 4.53 -21.98 18.71
CA ARG A 96 3.66 -23.18 18.78
C ARG A 96 4.42 -24.45 18.38
N ASP A 97 5.19 -24.37 17.32
CA ASP A 97 5.86 -25.56 16.78
C ASP A 97 7.14 -25.92 17.56
N LEU A 98 7.72 -24.98 18.32
CA LEU A 98 8.90 -25.18 19.15
C LEU A 98 8.58 -25.66 20.59
N ILE A 99 7.54 -25.12 21.23
CA ILE A 99 7.20 -25.47 22.62
C ILE A 99 6.73 -26.91 22.75
N LYS A 100 6.80 -27.44 23.97
CA LYS A 100 6.47 -28.85 24.23
C LYS A 100 5.07 -29.04 24.84
N LYS A 101 4.58 -28.10 25.65
CA LYS A 101 3.31 -28.23 26.38
C LYS A 101 2.10 -28.25 25.42
N PRO A 102 1.31 -29.34 25.38
CA PRO A 102 0.17 -29.44 24.45
C PRO A 102 -0.87 -28.34 24.63
N GLN A 103 -1.15 -27.92 25.85
CA GLN A 103 -2.10 -26.84 26.14
C GLN A 103 -1.67 -25.49 25.55
N TYR A 104 -0.37 -25.19 25.55
CA TYR A 104 0.14 -23.95 24.97
C TYR A 104 0.10 -24.00 23.45
N LYS A 105 0.42 -25.16 22.87
CA LYS A 105 0.27 -25.40 21.42
C LYS A 105 -1.17 -25.16 20.97
N TYR A 106 -2.12 -25.73 21.69
CA TYR A 106 -3.54 -25.55 21.40
C TYR A 106 -3.95 -24.06 21.45
N THR A 107 -3.59 -23.37 22.55
CA THR A 107 -3.91 -21.94 22.68
C THR A 107 -3.33 -21.10 21.54
N LEU A 108 -2.06 -21.31 21.19
CA LEU A 108 -1.44 -20.58 20.10
C LEU A 108 -2.06 -20.94 18.73
N SER A 109 -2.48 -22.18 18.53
CA SER A 109 -3.21 -22.57 17.31
C SER A 109 -4.53 -21.81 17.19
N GLN A 110 -5.30 -21.66 18.29
CA GLN A 110 -6.54 -20.88 18.31
C GLN A 110 -6.33 -19.39 18.06
N MET A 111 -5.15 -18.84 18.39
CA MET A 111 -4.79 -17.45 18.07
C MET A 111 -4.49 -17.24 16.58
N ILE A 112 -4.13 -18.29 15.86
CA ILE A 112 -3.79 -18.24 14.43
C ILE A 112 -5.01 -18.60 13.57
N TYR A 113 -5.74 -19.62 13.99
CA TYR A 113 -6.88 -20.17 13.28
C TYR A 113 -8.05 -20.44 14.23
N GLN A 114 -9.20 -19.91 13.91
CA GLN A 114 -10.46 -20.17 14.62
C GLN A 114 -11.02 -21.48 14.15
N GLU A 115 -11.11 -22.48 15.03
CA GLU A 115 -11.87 -23.71 14.77
C GLU A 115 -13.37 -23.45 14.86
N GLU A 116 -14.12 -24.22 14.13
CA GLU A 116 -15.60 -24.17 14.20
C GLU A 116 -16.07 -24.59 15.60
N ASN A 117 -17.04 -23.84 16.11
CA ASN A 117 -17.78 -24.21 17.32
C ASN A 117 -19.26 -24.12 17.04
N GLU A 118 -19.87 -25.27 16.75
CA GLU A 118 -21.30 -25.36 16.40
C GLU A 118 -22.21 -24.87 17.54
N LEU A 119 -21.84 -25.12 18.80
CA LEU A 119 -22.63 -24.71 19.97
C LEU A 119 -22.68 -23.19 20.11
N LEU A 120 -21.58 -22.51 19.83
CA LEU A 120 -21.46 -21.05 19.88
C LEU A 120 -21.74 -20.40 18.53
N LYS A 121 -22.06 -21.18 17.49
CA LYS A 121 -22.26 -20.72 16.11
C LYS A 121 -21.06 -19.92 15.57
N VAL A 122 -19.87 -20.26 15.99
CA VAL A 122 -18.62 -19.63 15.55
C VAL A 122 -18.06 -20.44 14.37
N PRO A 123 -17.94 -19.86 13.16
CA PRO A 123 -17.42 -20.58 12.01
C PRO A 123 -15.90 -20.73 12.06
N SER A 124 -15.38 -21.74 11.37
CA SER A 124 -13.94 -21.89 11.19
C SER A 124 -13.37 -20.79 10.31
N ARG A 125 -12.22 -20.21 10.72
CA ARG A 125 -11.65 -19.07 10.01
C ARG A 125 -10.19 -18.75 10.39
N ASN A 126 -9.41 -18.29 9.43
CA ASN A 126 -8.11 -17.65 9.69
C ASN A 126 -8.32 -16.36 10.46
N ARG A 127 -7.52 -16.10 11.49
CA ARG A 127 -7.56 -14.79 12.21
C ARG A 127 -7.18 -13.63 11.31
N ILE A 128 -6.25 -13.87 10.38
CA ILE A 128 -5.90 -12.93 9.32
C ILE A 128 -6.20 -13.59 7.98
N LYS A 129 -7.14 -13.01 7.23
CA LYS A 129 -7.48 -13.43 5.87
C LYS A 129 -6.75 -12.50 4.89
N TYR A 130 -5.94 -13.07 4.03
CA TYR A 130 -5.26 -12.32 2.98
C TYR A 130 -6.13 -12.35 1.72
N ASN A 131 -6.73 -11.21 1.35
CA ASN A 131 -7.44 -11.06 0.07
C ASN A 131 -6.46 -10.70 -1.05
N THR A 132 -5.25 -11.18 -0.92
CA THR A 132 -4.18 -11.09 -1.90
C THR A 132 -4.19 -12.31 -2.82
N ARG A 133 -3.23 -12.39 -3.74
CA ARG A 133 -3.06 -13.49 -4.70
C ARG A 133 -3.09 -14.85 -4.00
N ASP A 134 -3.65 -15.84 -4.65
CA ASP A 134 -3.87 -17.19 -4.10
C ASP A 134 -2.60 -17.82 -3.52
N LYS A 135 -1.43 -17.54 -4.12
CA LYS A 135 -0.15 -18.06 -3.63
C LYS A 135 0.17 -17.69 -2.16
N VAL A 136 -0.21 -16.48 -1.72
CA VAL A 136 -0.04 -16.05 -0.30
C VAL A 136 -1.01 -16.83 0.60
N LYS A 137 -2.25 -17.05 0.15
CA LYS A 137 -3.25 -17.81 0.90
C LYS A 137 -2.79 -19.27 1.12
N ASP A 138 -2.27 -19.90 0.05
CA ASP A 138 -1.76 -21.26 0.10
C ASP A 138 -0.54 -21.36 1.01
N PHE A 139 0.40 -20.42 0.90
CA PHE A 139 1.57 -20.36 1.77
C PHE A 139 1.17 -20.22 3.25
N VAL A 140 0.26 -19.32 3.58
CA VAL A 140 -0.23 -19.12 4.95
C VAL A 140 -0.89 -20.37 5.49
N LYS A 141 -1.72 -21.05 4.67
CA LYS A 141 -2.35 -22.32 5.04
C LYS A 141 -1.33 -23.42 5.32
N ASP A 142 -0.34 -23.58 4.44
CA ASP A 142 0.57 -24.72 4.42
C ASP A 142 1.77 -24.58 5.37
N TYR A 143 2.17 -23.33 5.71
CA TYR A 143 3.37 -23.05 6.49
C TYR A 143 3.12 -22.25 7.79
N ILE A 144 1.95 -21.64 7.97
CA ILE A 144 1.66 -20.88 9.20
C ILE A 144 0.53 -21.55 9.99
N ILE A 145 -0.59 -21.88 9.34
CA ILE A 145 -1.77 -22.44 10.03
C ILE A 145 -1.55 -23.87 10.46
N ALA A 146 -1.08 -24.72 9.57
CA ALA A 146 -0.91 -26.13 9.84
C ALA A 146 0.08 -26.37 10.99
N ASN A 147 -0.27 -27.26 11.94
CA ASN A 147 0.58 -27.59 13.09
C ASN A 147 1.91 -28.24 12.64
N GLY A 148 3.03 -27.76 13.18
CA GLY A 148 4.37 -28.24 12.86
C GLY A 148 4.91 -27.76 11.51
N SER A 149 4.13 -26.96 10.79
CA SER A 149 4.43 -26.60 9.40
C SER A 149 5.58 -25.62 9.25
N THR A 150 5.82 -24.76 10.25
CA THR A 150 6.95 -23.83 10.22
C THR A 150 8.32 -24.51 10.25
N ARG A 151 8.36 -25.81 10.57
CA ARG A 151 9.57 -26.66 10.62
C ARG A 151 9.78 -27.52 9.37
N LYS A 152 8.95 -27.35 8.34
CA LYS A 152 9.09 -28.10 7.10
C LYS A 152 10.38 -27.72 6.37
N ARG A 153 11.12 -28.73 5.92
CA ARG A 153 12.41 -28.52 5.25
C ARG A 153 12.30 -27.81 3.90
N ASP A 154 11.17 -27.94 3.24
CA ASP A 154 10.89 -27.34 1.94
C ASP A 154 10.55 -25.83 2.02
N LEU A 155 10.40 -25.28 3.23
CA LEU A 155 10.23 -23.83 3.45
C LEU A 155 11.34 -23.00 2.78
N VAL A 156 12.58 -23.51 2.79
CA VAL A 156 13.74 -22.85 2.17
C VAL A 156 13.55 -22.65 0.65
N ASN A 157 12.78 -23.51 -0.01
CA ASN A 157 12.53 -23.38 -1.45
C ASN A 157 11.75 -22.11 -1.80
N TYR A 158 11.07 -21.49 -0.83
CA TYR A 158 10.32 -20.25 -1.00
C TYR A 158 11.14 -18.98 -0.75
N HIS A 159 12.40 -19.08 -0.32
CA HIS A 159 13.24 -17.91 -0.07
C HIS A 159 13.50 -17.08 -1.32
N GLU A 160 13.53 -17.71 -2.49
CA GLU A 160 13.71 -17.05 -3.79
C GLU A 160 12.42 -17.08 -4.63
N ASP A 161 11.27 -17.13 -3.97
CA ASP A 161 9.98 -17.09 -4.67
C ASP A 161 9.77 -15.75 -5.37
N THR A 162 9.16 -15.78 -6.56
CA THR A 162 8.84 -14.58 -7.34
C THR A 162 7.80 -13.70 -6.65
N ASN A 163 6.98 -14.26 -5.78
CA ASN A 163 6.06 -13.49 -4.95
C ASN A 163 6.81 -12.95 -3.72
N ILE A 164 7.02 -11.65 -3.69
CA ILE A 164 7.77 -10.95 -2.63
C ILE A 164 7.23 -11.26 -1.22
N SER A 165 5.90 -11.31 -1.04
CA SER A 165 5.31 -11.63 0.26
C SER A 165 5.64 -13.05 0.71
N VAL A 166 5.57 -14.04 -0.20
CA VAL A 166 5.90 -15.44 0.10
C VAL A 166 7.37 -15.59 0.44
N SER A 167 8.25 -15.01 -0.37
CA SER A 167 9.71 -15.02 -0.12
C SER A 167 10.05 -14.44 1.25
N ASN A 168 9.54 -13.25 1.55
CA ASN A 168 9.83 -12.57 2.82
C ASN A 168 9.21 -13.28 4.02
N MET A 169 8.00 -13.84 3.91
CA MET A 169 7.40 -14.64 4.99
C MET A 169 8.20 -15.91 5.26
N ALA A 170 8.68 -16.60 4.22
CA ALA A 170 9.51 -17.79 4.37
C ALA A 170 10.84 -17.48 5.07
N LYS A 171 11.52 -16.40 4.66
CA LYS A 171 12.73 -15.90 5.31
C LYS A 171 12.46 -15.50 6.77
N ALA A 172 11.37 -14.78 7.03
CA ALA A 172 10.97 -14.39 8.37
C ALA A 172 10.77 -15.59 9.31
N ILE A 173 10.07 -16.64 8.87
CA ILE A 173 9.88 -17.87 9.64
C ILE A 173 11.24 -18.52 9.94
N SER A 174 12.14 -18.61 8.96
CA SER A 174 13.48 -19.19 9.13
C SER A 174 14.31 -18.38 10.14
N THR A 175 14.30 -17.05 10.05
CA THR A 175 14.97 -16.15 11.00
C THR A 175 14.41 -16.32 12.41
N MET A 176 13.08 -16.39 12.58
CA MET A 176 12.44 -16.63 13.86
C MET A 176 12.87 -17.97 14.48
N HIS A 177 12.96 -19.04 13.69
CA HIS A 177 13.49 -20.31 14.17
C HIS A 177 14.93 -20.19 14.67
N THR A 178 15.82 -19.57 13.90
CA THR A 178 17.21 -19.35 14.28
C THR A 178 17.33 -18.61 15.60
N ILE A 179 16.49 -17.59 15.82
CA ILE A 179 16.50 -16.79 17.05
C ILE A 179 15.95 -17.61 18.22
N PHE A 180 14.78 -18.26 18.06
CA PHE A 180 14.09 -18.92 19.17
C PHE A 180 14.71 -20.27 19.57
N ASP A 181 15.40 -20.96 18.67
CA ASP A 181 16.14 -22.19 19.01
C ASP A 181 17.27 -21.92 20.03
N ASN A 182 17.75 -20.67 20.11
CA ASN A 182 18.78 -20.24 21.06
C ASN A 182 18.22 -19.57 22.33
N LYS A 183 16.88 -19.46 22.46
CA LYS A 183 16.25 -18.77 23.60
C LYS A 183 15.73 -19.78 24.63
N GLU A 184 16.08 -19.53 25.88
CA GLU A 184 15.52 -20.22 27.03
C GLU A 184 14.14 -19.64 27.42
N ASN A 185 13.33 -20.42 28.14
CA ASN A 185 12.03 -19.97 28.69
C ASN A 185 10.99 -19.52 27.63
N LEU A 186 11.00 -20.11 26.44
CA LEU A 186 10.08 -19.77 25.33
C LEU A 186 8.59 -19.87 25.76
N GLU A 187 8.26 -20.82 26.65
CA GLU A 187 6.89 -20.95 27.17
C GLU A 187 6.47 -19.74 28.04
N ALA A 188 7.38 -19.23 28.89
CA ALA A 188 7.14 -18.04 29.68
C ALA A 188 7.07 -16.78 28.78
N PHE A 189 7.90 -16.71 27.76
CA PHE A 189 7.82 -15.65 26.76
C PHE A 189 6.47 -15.67 26.02
N ALA A 190 5.95 -16.84 25.67
CA ALA A 190 4.62 -16.93 25.04
C ALA A 190 3.51 -16.39 25.96
N VAL A 191 3.59 -16.67 27.27
CA VAL A 191 2.64 -16.10 28.25
C VAL A 191 2.75 -14.58 28.31
N PHE A 192 3.98 -14.03 28.36
CA PHE A 192 4.21 -12.60 28.32
C PHE A 192 3.66 -11.96 27.04
N LEU A 193 3.96 -12.54 25.89
CA LEU A 193 3.52 -12.09 24.58
C LEU A 193 1.99 -11.91 24.51
N LEU A 194 1.25 -12.92 25.00
CA LEU A 194 -0.22 -12.88 24.94
C LEU A 194 -0.87 -11.95 25.95
N ASN A 195 -0.26 -11.73 27.13
CA ASN A 195 -0.89 -11.03 28.24
C ASN A 195 -0.37 -9.62 28.47
N ASN A 196 0.85 -9.31 28.05
CA ASN A 196 1.51 -8.03 28.32
C ASN A 196 1.73 -7.17 27.08
N VAL A 197 1.79 -7.77 25.89
CA VAL A 197 1.94 -7.01 24.65
C VAL A 197 0.58 -6.49 24.20
N LEU A 198 0.52 -5.21 23.85
CA LEU A 198 -0.72 -4.55 23.50
C LEU A 198 -0.58 -3.61 22.29
N PHE A 199 -1.71 -3.40 21.64
CA PHE A 199 -1.93 -2.36 20.65
C PHE A 199 -2.94 -1.33 21.15
N ILE A 200 -2.83 -0.11 20.64
CA ILE A 200 -3.97 0.80 20.58
C ILE A 200 -4.58 0.64 19.18
N TYR A 201 -5.82 0.21 19.10
CA TYR A 201 -6.51 0.15 17.81
C TYR A 201 -7.53 1.27 17.69
N VAL A 202 -7.55 1.88 16.51
CA VAL A 202 -8.56 2.85 16.14
C VAL A 202 -9.37 2.25 15.00
N SER A 203 -10.68 2.21 15.14
CA SER A 203 -11.57 1.65 14.11
C SER A 203 -12.64 2.65 13.72
N THR A 204 -13.02 2.62 12.45
CA THR A 204 -14.13 3.39 11.89
C THR A 204 -14.86 2.56 10.83
N ASP A 205 -16.10 2.90 10.55
CA ASP A 205 -16.89 2.34 9.44
C ASP A 205 -16.75 3.16 8.14
N ASN A 206 -16.09 4.32 8.22
CA ASN A 206 -15.91 5.23 7.08
C ASN A 206 -14.48 5.13 6.53
N THR A 207 -14.36 4.91 5.23
CA THR A 207 -13.07 4.78 4.53
C THR A 207 -12.25 6.07 4.59
N GLU A 208 -12.87 7.24 4.40
CA GLU A 208 -12.18 8.55 4.42
C GLU A 208 -11.62 8.85 5.82
N ASP A 209 -12.43 8.64 6.87
CA ASP A 209 -11.99 8.80 8.26
C ASP A 209 -10.85 7.81 8.61
N ALA A 210 -10.92 6.58 8.11
CA ALA A 210 -9.89 5.58 8.33
C ALA A 210 -8.53 6.00 7.74
N PHE A 211 -8.50 6.52 6.51
CA PHE A 211 -7.27 7.03 5.90
C PHE A 211 -6.76 8.29 6.57
N ARG A 212 -7.66 9.18 7.01
CA ARG A 212 -7.28 10.36 7.78
C ARG A 212 -6.62 9.99 9.12
N LEU A 213 -7.20 9.03 9.83
CA LEU A 213 -6.64 8.50 11.07
C LEU A 213 -5.28 7.85 10.84
N PHE A 214 -5.15 7.05 9.76
CA PHE A 214 -3.88 6.47 9.35
C PHE A 214 -2.81 7.56 9.17
N THR A 215 -3.11 8.62 8.42
CA THR A 215 -2.16 9.72 8.18
C THR A 215 -1.72 10.42 9.46
N ILE A 216 -2.64 10.58 10.43
CA ILE A 216 -2.35 11.26 11.71
C ILE A 216 -1.54 10.35 12.66
N LEU A 217 -1.81 9.05 12.68
CA LEU A 217 -1.22 8.11 13.64
C LEU A 217 0.11 7.50 13.18
N ASN A 218 0.40 7.54 11.88
CA ASN A 218 1.59 6.89 11.30
C ASN A 218 2.85 7.78 11.33
N ASP A 219 3.12 8.41 12.47
CA ASP A 219 4.28 9.32 12.67
C ASP A 219 5.63 8.57 12.78
N ARG A 220 5.64 7.22 12.84
CA ARG A 220 6.84 6.39 13.03
C ARG A 220 7.02 5.26 12.00
N GLY A 221 6.09 5.08 11.06
CA GLY A 221 6.16 4.06 10.00
C GLY A 221 6.64 4.63 8.66
N ILE A 222 6.78 3.76 7.64
CA ILE A 222 6.88 4.22 6.25
C ILE A 222 5.51 4.81 5.91
N PRO A 223 5.40 6.14 5.70
CA PRO A 223 4.12 6.75 5.40
C PRO A 223 3.55 6.13 4.12
N LEU A 224 2.22 5.93 4.08
CA LEU A 224 1.56 5.63 2.82
C LEU A 224 1.81 6.79 1.86
N SER A 225 2.22 6.46 0.65
CA SER A 225 2.27 7.42 -0.45
C SER A 225 0.85 7.82 -0.86
N ASN A 226 0.72 8.94 -1.58
CA ASN A 226 -0.58 9.29 -2.18
C ASN A 226 -1.05 8.18 -3.13
N ALA A 227 -0.12 7.51 -3.81
CA ALA A 227 -0.39 6.38 -4.68
C ALA A 227 -1.05 5.21 -3.92
N ASP A 228 -0.57 4.84 -2.72
CA ASP A 228 -1.16 3.75 -1.92
C ASP A 228 -2.62 4.05 -1.57
N ILE A 229 -2.91 5.30 -1.19
CA ILE A 229 -4.27 5.71 -0.83
C ILE A 229 -5.18 5.76 -2.06
N LEU A 230 -4.70 6.31 -3.19
CA LEU A 230 -5.44 6.34 -4.44
C LEU A 230 -5.67 4.93 -4.99
N LYS A 231 -4.71 3.99 -4.82
CA LYS A 231 -4.90 2.56 -5.09
C LYS A 231 -6.12 2.02 -4.37
N SER A 232 -6.14 2.21 -3.05
CA SER A 232 -7.24 1.75 -2.20
C SER A 232 -8.59 2.30 -2.65
N ILE A 233 -8.67 3.61 -2.93
CA ILE A 233 -9.89 4.28 -3.35
C ILE A 233 -10.40 3.70 -4.69
N ASN A 234 -9.50 3.47 -5.66
CA ASN A 234 -9.89 3.04 -6.99
C ASN A 234 -10.13 1.52 -7.07
N ILE A 235 -9.24 0.71 -6.50
CA ILE A 235 -9.41 -0.75 -6.46
C ILE A 235 -10.64 -1.14 -5.64
N GLY A 236 -10.96 -0.40 -4.57
CA GLY A 236 -12.15 -0.64 -3.75
C GLY A 236 -13.50 -0.42 -4.46
N GLU A 237 -13.53 0.29 -5.59
CA GLU A 237 -14.73 0.53 -6.41
C GLU A 237 -14.87 -0.49 -7.57
N ILE A 238 -13.96 -1.45 -7.70
CA ILE A 238 -13.95 -2.43 -8.80
C ILE A 238 -14.62 -3.72 -8.33
N GLY A 239 -15.51 -4.24 -9.17
CA GLY A 239 -16.19 -5.52 -8.91
C GLY A 239 -15.24 -6.71 -8.97
N GLU A 240 -15.61 -7.81 -8.31
CA GLU A 240 -14.78 -9.03 -8.17
C GLU A 240 -14.30 -9.59 -9.52
N GLU A 241 -15.11 -9.47 -10.58
CA GLU A 241 -14.80 -9.99 -11.92
C GLU A 241 -13.55 -9.36 -12.56
N ASP A 242 -13.33 -8.06 -12.33
CA ASP A 242 -12.24 -7.29 -12.96
C ASP A 242 -11.11 -6.94 -11.99
N LEU A 243 -11.30 -7.28 -10.71
CA LEU A 243 -10.43 -6.85 -9.63
C LEU A 243 -8.97 -7.30 -9.80
N ASP A 244 -8.73 -8.52 -10.29
CA ASP A 244 -7.38 -9.05 -10.52
C ASP A 244 -6.67 -8.35 -11.68
N GLU A 245 -7.38 -8.05 -12.77
CA GLU A 245 -6.84 -7.34 -13.92
C GLU A 245 -6.40 -5.92 -13.55
N TYR A 246 -7.30 -5.16 -12.92
CA TYR A 246 -7.02 -3.78 -12.55
C TYR A 246 -6.00 -3.64 -11.41
N SER A 247 -5.92 -4.62 -10.52
CA SER A 247 -4.85 -4.70 -9.52
C SER A 247 -3.49 -4.87 -10.18
N LYS A 248 -3.38 -5.71 -11.22
CA LYS A 248 -2.15 -5.87 -12.02
C LYS A 248 -1.77 -4.60 -12.77
N HIS A 249 -2.76 -3.88 -13.33
CA HIS A 249 -2.51 -2.59 -13.99
C HIS A 249 -1.91 -1.56 -13.01
N TRP A 250 -2.46 -1.49 -11.79
CA TRP A 250 -1.92 -0.59 -10.76
C TRP A 250 -0.51 -1.00 -10.33
N GLU A 251 -0.29 -2.29 -10.07
CA GLU A 251 1.02 -2.84 -9.70
C GLU A 251 2.08 -2.58 -10.77
N TYR A 252 1.73 -2.71 -12.04
CA TYR A 252 2.60 -2.35 -13.16
C TYR A 252 3.04 -0.88 -13.08
N LEU A 253 2.12 0.05 -12.81
CA LEU A 253 2.46 1.47 -12.66
C LEU A 253 3.35 1.72 -11.43
N GLU A 254 3.08 1.05 -10.31
CA GLU A 254 3.92 1.11 -9.12
C GLU A 254 5.35 0.61 -9.39
N GLU A 255 5.48 -0.51 -10.11
CA GLU A 255 6.77 -1.07 -10.50
C GLU A 255 7.53 -0.18 -11.48
N LYS A 256 6.84 0.46 -12.41
CA LYS A 256 7.47 1.34 -13.41
C LYS A 256 7.96 2.65 -12.78
N TYR A 257 7.12 3.29 -12.00
CA TYR A 257 7.41 4.63 -11.47
C TYR A 257 8.10 4.64 -10.10
N HIS A 258 8.03 3.55 -9.33
CA HIS A 258 8.61 3.47 -7.98
C HIS A 258 8.27 4.71 -7.13
N LYS A 259 9.31 5.36 -6.58
CA LYS A 259 9.18 6.61 -5.79
C LYS A 259 8.64 7.80 -6.61
N GLY A 260 8.65 7.71 -7.93
CA GLY A 260 8.12 8.73 -8.83
C GLY A 260 6.61 8.64 -9.10
N PHE A 261 5.91 7.65 -8.56
CA PHE A 261 4.50 7.45 -8.88
C PHE A 261 3.61 8.62 -8.41
N ASP A 262 3.83 9.15 -7.22
CA ASP A 262 3.14 10.37 -6.76
C ASP A 262 3.38 11.57 -7.72
N ARG A 263 4.55 11.63 -8.34
CA ARG A 263 4.86 12.65 -9.34
C ARG A 263 4.05 12.45 -10.61
N PHE A 264 3.96 11.22 -11.13
CA PHE A 264 3.12 10.89 -12.27
C PHE A 264 1.64 11.21 -11.98
N LEU A 265 1.12 10.85 -10.81
CA LEU A 265 -0.23 11.21 -10.38
C LEU A 265 -0.44 12.73 -10.32
N SER A 266 0.58 13.50 -9.97
CA SER A 266 0.51 14.97 -10.02
C SER A 266 0.46 15.52 -11.44
N PHE A 267 1.06 14.85 -12.42
CA PHE A 267 0.90 15.18 -13.84
C PHE A 267 -0.53 14.95 -14.31
N VAL A 268 -1.10 13.78 -13.97
CA VAL A 268 -2.50 13.44 -14.24
C VAL A 268 -3.44 14.50 -13.66
N ARG A 269 -3.27 14.86 -12.39
CA ARG A 269 -4.02 15.93 -11.74
C ARG A 269 -3.91 17.25 -12.52
N THR A 270 -2.71 17.61 -12.96
CA THR A 270 -2.48 18.88 -13.69
C THR A 270 -3.19 18.88 -15.04
N ILE A 271 -3.18 17.76 -15.76
CA ILE A 271 -3.88 17.58 -17.03
C ILE A 271 -5.40 17.72 -16.85
N LEU A 272 -5.94 17.10 -15.80
CA LEU A 272 -7.39 17.12 -15.55
C LEU A 272 -7.89 18.49 -15.04
N LEU A 273 -7.17 19.11 -14.11
CA LEU A 273 -7.63 20.33 -13.44
C LEU A 273 -7.13 21.64 -14.06
N LYS A 274 -6.00 21.61 -14.75
CA LYS A 274 -5.43 22.76 -15.49
C LYS A 274 -5.26 24.03 -14.65
N ASN A 275 -5.00 23.85 -13.36
CA ASN A 275 -4.83 24.93 -12.40
C ASN A 275 -3.77 24.59 -11.36
N LYS A 276 -3.39 25.57 -10.55
CA LYS A 276 -2.48 25.32 -9.41
C LYS A 276 -3.15 24.44 -8.37
N PRO A 277 -2.38 23.52 -7.72
CA PRO A 277 -2.87 22.83 -6.55
C PRO A 277 -3.29 23.81 -5.44
N SER A 278 -4.47 23.60 -4.88
CA SER A 278 -5.01 24.36 -3.75
C SER A 278 -4.90 23.60 -2.42
N SER A 279 -4.62 22.30 -2.51
CA SER A 279 -4.49 21.39 -1.38
C SER A 279 -3.46 20.26 -1.68
N ASN A 280 -3.35 19.28 -0.81
CA ASN A 280 -2.55 18.09 -1.08
C ASN A 280 -3.14 17.25 -2.23
N LEU A 281 -2.35 16.32 -2.76
CA LEU A 281 -2.73 15.55 -3.96
C LEU A 281 -4.02 14.74 -3.75
N LEU A 282 -4.20 14.12 -2.60
CA LEU A 282 -5.39 13.32 -2.27
C LEU A 282 -6.67 14.16 -2.23
N ASP A 283 -6.61 15.31 -1.55
CA ASP A 283 -7.72 16.26 -1.51
C ASP A 283 -8.09 16.78 -2.89
N GLU A 284 -7.10 17.01 -3.76
CA GLU A 284 -7.33 17.41 -5.15
C GLU A 284 -8.07 16.32 -5.94
N TYR A 285 -7.65 15.06 -5.80
CA TYR A 285 -8.34 13.94 -6.43
C TYR A 285 -9.75 13.78 -5.89
N GLU A 286 -9.94 13.77 -4.57
CA GLU A 286 -11.25 13.55 -3.96
C GLU A 286 -12.23 14.70 -4.27
N LYS A 287 -11.85 15.95 -3.96
CA LYS A 287 -12.75 17.11 -4.00
C LYS A 287 -12.89 17.71 -5.40
N ASN A 288 -11.79 17.70 -6.17
CA ASN A 288 -11.75 18.44 -7.43
C ASN A 288 -11.86 17.54 -8.67
N ILE A 289 -11.52 16.26 -8.57
CA ILE A 289 -11.64 15.31 -9.69
C ILE A 289 -12.88 14.42 -9.50
N TYR A 290 -12.94 13.65 -8.42
CA TYR A 290 -14.01 12.67 -8.22
C TYR A 290 -15.35 13.29 -7.88
N GLN A 291 -15.43 14.18 -6.89
CA GLN A 291 -16.69 14.82 -6.50
C GLN A 291 -17.26 15.72 -7.60
N LYS A 292 -16.40 16.28 -8.47
CA LYS A 292 -16.84 17.06 -9.65
C LYS A 292 -17.09 16.20 -10.89
N ASN A 293 -16.98 14.88 -10.78
CA ASN A 293 -17.17 13.94 -11.89
C ASN A 293 -16.29 14.21 -13.13
N ILE A 294 -15.09 14.77 -12.94
CA ILE A 294 -14.11 14.97 -14.04
C ILE A 294 -13.59 13.58 -14.46
N LEU A 295 -13.34 12.71 -13.50
CA LEU A 295 -12.97 11.32 -13.68
C LEU A 295 -13.72 10.50 -12.63
N LYS A 296 -14.19 9.29 -12.97
CA LYS A 296 -14.85 8.39 -12.02
C LYS A 296 -13.83 7.51 -11.33
N LYS A 297 -14.07 7.21 -10.03
CA LYS A 297 -13.30 6.22 -9.29
C LYS A 297 -13.37 4.84 -9.95
N GLY A 298 -12.41 3.99 -9.64
CA GLY A 298 -12.35 2.62 -10.14
C GLY A 298 -11.71 2.51 -11.52
N LYS A 299 -12.31 1.71 -12.38
CA LYS A 299 -11.80 1.39 -13.72
C LYS A 299 -11.42 2.63 -14.53
N ASN A 300 -12.32 3.62 -14.61
CA ASN A 300 -12.07 4.82 -15.42
C ASN A 300 -10.78 5.55 -15.03
N THR A 301 -10.46 5.61 -13.73
CA THR A 301 -9.20 6.22 -13.28
C THR A 301 -8.02 5.38 -13.72
N ILE A 302 -8.06 4.06 -13.52
CA ILE A 302 -6.94 3.18 -13.85
C ILE A 302 -6.74 3.12 -15.37
N ASP A 303 -7.81 3.04 -16.16
CA ASP A 303 -7.74 3.10 -17.62
C ASP A 303 -7.05 4.39 -18.10
N PHE A 304 -7.43 5.53 -17.52
CA PHE A 304 -6.81 6.82 -17.87
C PHE A 304 -5.32 6.88 -17.45
N LEU A 305 -4.97 6.29 -16.31
CA LEU A 305 -3.57 6.20 -15.89
C LEU A 305 -2.75 5.35 -16.86
N ILE A 306 -3.26 4.20 -17.30
CA ILE A 306 -2.61 3.30 -18.29
C ILE A 306 -2.51 3.97 -19.65
N GLU A 307 -3.57 4.67 -20.11
CA GLU A 307 -3.53 5.43 -21.36
C GLU A 307 -2.43 6.49 -21.33
N LEU A 308 -2.39 7.27 -20.25
CA LEU A 308 -1.40 8.34 -20.11
C LEU A 308 0.03 7.80 -19.95
N ASP A 309 0.18 6.67 -19.28
CA ASP A 309 1.45 5.94 -19.18
C ASP A 309 1.95 5.49 -20.56
N GLY A 310 1.06 4.93 -21.38
CA GLY A 310 1.40 4.57 -22.74
C GLY A 310 1.82 5.76 -23.61
N ILE A 311 1.19 6.92 -23.41
CA ILE A 311 1.61 8.16 -24.08
C ILE A 311 2.96 8.63 -23.54
N TYR A 312 3.16 8.60 -22.20
CA TYR A 312 4.41 8.97 -21.56
C TYR A 312 5.58 8.16 -22.12
N ASP A 313 5.40 6.85 -22.22
CA ASP A 313 6.39 5.92 -22.77
C ASP A 313 6.77 6.29 -24.23
N LYS A 314 5.76 6.57 -25.06
CA LYS A 314 5.96 6.97 -26.46
C LYS A 314 6.75 8.26 -26.58
N ILE A 315 6.26 9.35 -25.98
CA ILE A 315 6.72 10.70 -26.32
C ILE A 315 7.67 11.34 -25.32
N ILE A 316 7.71 10.85 -24.07
CA ILE A 316 8.64 11.33 -23.03
C ILE A 316 9.82 10.39 -22.87
N ASP A 317 9.60 9.07 -22.88
CA ASP A 317 10.68 8.07 -22.85
C ASP A 317 11.20 7.74 -24.27
N LEU A 318 10.58 8.31 -25.29
CA LEU A 318 11.03 8.31 -26.70
C LEU A 318 11.04 6.93 -27.35
N ASN A 319 10.15 6.03 -26.89
CA ASN A 319 10.06 4.66 -27.40
C ASN A 319 9.25 4.53 -28.70
N ASP A 320 8.83 5.66 -29.30
CA ASP A 320 8.07 5.68 -30.55
C ASP A 320 8.99 5.98 -31.75
N GLU A 321 8.95 5.09 -32.76
CA GLU A 321 9.74 5.23 -33.99
C GLU A 321 9.23 6.37 -34.89
N ASN A 322 7.95 6.76 -34.76
CA ASN A 322 7.35 7.82 -35.59
C ASN A 322 7.78 9.22 -35.18
N LEU A 323 8.47 9.37 -34.02
CA LEU A 323 8.97 10.65 -33.57
C LEU A 323 10.18 11.09 -34.39
N SER A 324 10.18 12.36 -34.80
CA SER A 324 11.30 12.96 -35.51
C SER A 324 12.56 13.03 -34.64
N ASN A 325 13.74 13.08 -35.27
CA ASN A 325 15.00 13.31 -34.57
C ASN A 325 15.02 14.69 -33.88
N GLU A 326 14.34 15.68 -34.44
CA GLU A 326 14.24 17.02 -33.84
C GLU A 326 13.45 16.96 -32.54
N TYR A 327 12.30 16.28 -32.51
CA TYR A 327 11.50 16.05 -31.31
C TYR A 327 12.32 15.33 -30.24
N LYS A 328 12.95 14.20 -30.61
CA LYS A 328 13.76 13.40 -29.69
C LYS A 328 14.89 14.21 -29.05
N ASN A 329 15.56 15.05 -29.84
CA ASN A 329 16.62 15.93 -29.35
C ASN A 329 16.07 16.98 -28.35
N LEU A 330 14.97 17.67 -28.69
CA LEU A 330 14.37 18.67 -27.84
C LEU A 330 13.91 18.09 -26.50
N VAL A 331 13.20 16.97 -26.50
CA VAL A 331 12.77 16.28 -25.28
C VAL A 331 13.99 15.84 -24.44
N THR A 332 15.03 15.32 -25.08
CA THR A 332 16.27 14.91 -24.39
C THR A 332 16.93 16.11 -23.73
N ILE A 333 17.03 17.25 -24.42
CA ILE A 333 17.57 18.50 -23.85
C ILE A 333 16.73 18.96 -22.66
N MET A 334 15.40 18.94 -22.79
CA MET A 334 14.48 19.33 -21.70
C MET A 334 14.56 18.39 -20.50
N LYS A 335 14.71 17.08 -20.72
CA LYS A 335 14.85 16.08 -19.63
C LYS A 335 16.20 16.20 -18.89
N LEU A 336 17.30 16.36 -19.62
CA LEU A 336 18.65 16.32 -19.06
C LEU A 336 19.20 17.71 -18.69
N GLY A 337 18.87 18.73 -19.46
CA GLY A 337 19.39 20.08 -19.30
C GLY A 337 18.57 20.97 -18.37
N LEU A 338 17.30 20.69 -18.21
CA LEU A 338 16.42 21.49 -17.36
C LEU A 338 16.13 20.71 -16.07
N HIS A 339 16.51 21.26 -14.93
CA HIS A 339 16.22 20.63 -13.62
C HIS A 339 14.75 20.80 -13.22
N SER A 340 13.82 20.55 -14.15
CA SER A 340 12.39 20.69 -13.94
C SER A 340 11.61 19.84 -14.95
N ASP A 341 10.58 19.17 -14.49
CA ASP A 341 9.66 18.36 -15.25
C ASP A 341 8.24 19.02 -15.39
N GLU A 342 8.11 20.30 -15.01
CA GLU A 342 6.86 21.05 -15.03
C GLU A 342 6.22 21.13 -16.43
N TRP A 343 7.00 20.97 -17.48
CA TRP A 343 6.57 21.01 -18.89
C TRP A 343 5.88 19.71 -19.35
N ILE A 344 6.14 18.57 -18.71
CA ILE A 344 5.67 17.24 -19.12
C ILE A 344 4.12 17.18 -19.24
N PRO A 345 3.31 17.65 -18.26
CA PRO A 345 1.86 17.63 -18.39
C PRO A 345 1.34 18.36 -19.63
N THR A 346 2.04 19.42 -20.06
CA THR A 346 1.66 20.20 -21.23
C THR A 346 1.85 19.43 -22.52
N VAL A 347 2.96 18.69 -22.65
CA VAL A 347 3.24 17.83 -23.81
C VAL A 347 2.27 16.66 -23.85
N LEU A 348 2.02 16.01 -22.71
CA LEU A 348 1.05 14.93 -22.59
C LEU A 348 -0.37 15.39 -23.01
N SER A 349 -0.80 16.56 -22.52
CA SER A 349 -2.10 17.15 -22.90
C SER A 349 -2.19 17.43 -24.38
N TYR A 350 -1.11 17.90 -24.98
CA TYR A 350 -1.09 18.16 -26.42
C TYR A 350 -1.25 16.85 -27.22
N PHE A 351 -0.49 15.82 -26.85
CA PHE A 351 -0.53 14.54 -27.55
C PHE A 351 -1.87 13.80 -27.36
N LEU A 352 -2.47 13.86 -26.18
CA LEU A 352 -3.82 13.32 -25.92
C LEU A 352 -4.85 13.87 -26.90
N LYS A 353 -4.71 15.12 -27.34
CA LYS A 353 -5.69 15.75 -28.21
C LYS A 353 -5.33 15.74 -29.70
N PHE A 354 -4.09 16.01 -30.02
CA PHE A 354 -3.63 16.25 -31.38
C PHE A 354 -2.73 15.15 -31.93
N GLU A 355 -2.28 14.22 -31.08
CA GLU A 355 -1.34 13.16 -31.43
C GLU A 355 -0.08 13.76 -32.12
N TYR A 356 0.30 13.27 -33.28
CA TYR A 356 1.49 13.73 -34.02
C TYR A 356 1.28 15.05 -34.80
N TYR A 357 0.05 15.56 -34.83
CA TYR A 357 -0.24 16.76 -35.61
C TYR A 357 0.55 17.96 -35.09
N ASN A 358 1.43 18.53 -35.90
CA ASN A 358 2.33 19.64 -35.56
C ASN A 358 3.12 19.47 -34.24
N LEU A 359 3.41 18.24 -33.85
CA LEU A 359 4.06 17.93 -32.56
C LEU A 359 5.45 18.56 -32.45
N ASP A 360 6.25 18.53 -33.54
CA ASP A 360 7.60 19.12 -33.59
C ASP A 360 7.58 20.63 -33.37
N GLU A 361 6.67 21.33 -34.05
CA GLU A 361 6.49 22.78 -33.86
C GLU A 361 5.99 23.14 -32.45
N PHE A 362 5.13 22.29 -31.90
CA PHE A 362 4.62 22.48 -30.55
C PHE A 362 5.74 22.36 -29.51
N ILE A 363 6.52 21.27 -29.55
CA ILE A 363 7.60 21.05 -28.57
C ILE A 363 8.67 22.13 -28.67
N LYS A 364 9.01 22.58 -29.88
CA LYS A 364 9.98 23.66 -30.11
C LYS A 364 9.53 24.98 -29.48
N LYS A 365 8.26 25.35 -29.65
CA LYS A 365 7.70 26.57 -29.04
C LYS A 365 7.60 26.44 -27.52
N LEU A 366 7.25 25.26 -27.01
CA LEU A 366 7.16 24.99 -25.59
C LEU A 366 8.55 25.07 -24.94
N GLU A 367 9.56 24.45 -25.53
CA GLU A 367 10.95 24.48 -25.08
C GLU A 367 11.45 25.94 -25.04
N TYR A 368 11.29 26.68 -26.11
CA TYR A 368 11.69 28.09 -26.19
C TYR A 368 11.02 28.94 -25.10
N LYS A 369 9.71 28.76 -24.91
CA LYS A 369 8.95 29.45 -23.87
C LYS A 369 9.44 29.07 -22.47
N PHE A 370 9.65 27.78 -22.21
CA PHE A 370 10.03 27.27 -20.89
C PHE A 370 11.47 27.70 -20.51
N ILE A 371 12.42 27.60 -21.44
CA ILE A 371 13.78 28.12 -21.26
C ILE A 371 13.78 29.63 -21.07
N GLY A 372 13.00 30.37 -21.86
CA GLY A 372 12.84 31.82 -21.72
C GLY A 372 12.35 32.21 -20.32
N ASP A 373 11.37 31.50 -19.79
CA ASP A 373 10.86 31.74 -18.43
C ASP A 373 11.91 31.42 -17.35
N LEU A 374 12.72 30.36 -17.56
CA LEU A 374 13.83 30.01 -16.65
C LEU A 374 14.93 31.08 -16.66
N MET A 375 15.38 31.49 -17.84
CA MET A 375 16.45 32.50 -17.99
C MET A 375 16.04 33.87 -17.49
N SER A 376 14.73 34.20 -17.60
CA SER A 376 14.18 35.44 -17.07
C SER A 376 13.83 35.37 -15.59
N ASN A 377 14.25 34.34 -14.87
CA ASN A 377 13.97 34.12 -13.44
C ASN A 377 12.47 34.20 -13.08
N VAL A 378 11.60 33.76 -13.99
CA VAL A 378 10.17 33.65 -13.70
C VAL A 378 9.97 32.64 -12.58
N SER A 379 9.23 33.04 -11.53
CA SER A 379 9.04 32.18 -10.35
C SER A 379 8.38 30.83 -10.74
N PRO A 380 8.70 29.72 -10.05
CA PRO A 380 8.09 28.41 -10.32
C PRO A 380 6.56 28.45 -10.33
N SER A 381 5.97 29.23 -9.44
CA SER A 381 4.52 29.43 -9.39
C SER A 381 3.95 30.06 -10.66
N LYS A 382 4.64 31.05 -11.21
CA LYS A 382 4.20 31.73 -12.44
C LYS A 382 4.46 30.88 -13.67
N ARG A 383 5.57 30.12 -13.71
CA ARG A 383 5.81 29.15 -14.80
C ARG A 383 4.71 28.10 -14.88
N ARG A 384 4.32 27.49 -13.74
CA ARG A 384 3.20 26.55 -13.69
C ARG A 384 1.88 27.17 -14.14
N GLU A 385 1.61 28.41 -13.78
CA GLU A 385 0.45 29.13 -14.27
C GLU A 385 0.49 29.29 -15.80
N ASN A 386 1.64 29.70 -16.36
CA ASN A 386 1.82 29.81 -17.81
C ASN A 386 1.57 28.49 -18.53
N LEU A 387 2.12 27.38 -18.00
CA LEU A 387 1.91 26.04 -18.56
C LEU A 387 0.43 25.60 -18.46
N ASN A 388 -0.22 25.83 -17.33
CA ASN A 388 -1.64 25.54 -17.17
C ASN A 388 -2.52 26.32 -18.18
N ASN A 389 -2.19 27.58 -18.46
CA ASN A 389 -2.89 28.38 -19.49
C ASN A 389 -2.72 27.75 -20.89
N ILE A 390 -1.54 27.20 -21.19
CA ILE A 390 -1.33 26.46 -22.46
C ILE A 390 -2.22 25.23 -22.49
N ILE A 391 -2.28 24.43 -21.41
CA ILE A 391 -3.15 23.23 -21.34
C ILE A 391 -4.62 23.61 -21.53
N GLN A 392 -5.08 24.71 -20.90
CA GLN A 392 -6.44 25.23 -21.10
C GLN A 392 -6.68 25.62 -22.56
N THR A 393 -5.72 26.27 -23.22
CA THR A 393 -5.81 26.64 -24.63
C THR A 393 -5.87 25.42 -25.53
N ILE A 394 -5.04 24.39 -25.26
CA ILE A 394 -5.07 23.11 -25.99
C ILE A 394 -6.49 22.53 -25.96
N GLU A 395 -7.21 22.59 -24.84
CA GLU A 395 -8.55 22.04 -24.73
C GLU A 395 -9.60 22.76 -25.60
N ILE A 396 -9.50 24.07 -25.75
CA ILE A 396 -10.48 24.90 -26.46
C ILE A 396 -10.30 24.83 -27.98
N VAL A 397 -9.07 24.70 -28.46
CA VAL A 397 -8.77 24.67 -29.89
C VAL A 397 -9.33 23.39 -30.53
N SER A 398 -10.12 23.49 -31.59
CA SER A 398 -10.56 22.33 -32.38
C SER A 398 -9.40 21.74 -33.20
N LYS A 399 -9.46 20.40 -33.42
CA LYS A 399 -8.51 19.71 -34.31
C LYS A 399 -8.53 20.28 -35.69
#